data_a1b383fbe65dee68f3c2b161ecb3d7d2
#
_entry.id   a1b383fbe65dee68f3c2b161ecb3d7d2
#
_cell.length_a   1.000
_cell.length_b   1.000
_cell.length_c   1.000
_cell.angle_alpha   90.00
_cell.angle_beta   90.00
_cell.angle_gamma   90.00
#
_symmetry.space_group_name_H-M   'P 1'
#
loop_
_entity.id
_entity.type
_entity.pdbx_description
1 polymer ?
#
loop_
_entity_poly.entity_id
_entity_poly.type
_entity_poly.pdbx_seq_one_letter_code
_entity_poly.pdbx_strand_id
1 'polypeptide(L)'
;MQLNELHIQNFRCFTDYRITFASGLTVLFGKNGTGKTTLIHAIHKALSFAFKREKEEKALNLGAGFQDLKPRDYSKTEDLTRDPKTGMPFSFVNIHARATFEGVPLDWDMYASTSTFKVQPSKFGEASMRLKNRIKETDQLPMFAYFSDGFPHVTKETKLSEKEMSLRNLGYLGWDEETAYSDIWINRLTKIWTLWDRANRTVDGEKKALENCENAKAQGVVNEEEYNEDIKLHKSRLENAEREKSRYDDEVQAIRNCLIKFSQGDKNIEVTDFFVSVYEESGLCLQTRDGSNPSFIKLPAGYKRLFFMVLDIAYRSLLLSNGSTTDLAGIVVIDEIDLHLHPELEQSVLARFRKTFPRVQFIISTHSPLVLSGVENKPENIVYSMQVDDGM
;
A
#
# COMPACT_ATOMS: atom_id res chain seq x y z
N MET A 1 -8.14 6.34 -8.11
CA MET A 1 -7.58 6.78 -9.40
C MET A 1 -7.34 5.56 -10.26
N GLN A 2 -7.48 5.69 -11.59
CA GLN A 2 -7.25 4.64 -12.58
C GLN A 2 -6.42 5.20 -13.72
N LEU A 3 -5.29 4.55 -14.03
CA LEU A 3 -4.46 4.87 -15.19
C LEU A 3 -5.04 4.18 -16.43
N ASN A 4 -5.24 4.94 -17.51
CA ASN A 4 -5.90 4.43 -18.72
C ASN A 4 -4.88 4.17 -19.84
N GLU A 5 -3.95 5.10 -20.05
CA GLU A 5 -2.99 5.05 -21.17
C GLU A 5 -1.67 5.72 -20.81
N LEU A 6 -0.58 5.19 -21.34
CA LEU A 6 0.71 5.87 -21.43
C LEU A 6 1.21 5.91 -22.88
N HIS A 7 1.82 7.04 -23.25
CA HIS A 7 2.61 7.20 -24.45
C HIS A 7 4.01 7.70 -24.05
N ILE A 8 4.99 6.87 -24.27
CA ILE A 8 6.38 7.05 -23.82
C ILE A 8 7.23 7.40 -25.02
N GLN A 9 7.98 8.51 -24.93
CA GLN A 9 8.87 8.98 -25.99
C GLN A 9 10.27 9.22 -25.45
N ASN A 10 11.25 8.60 -26.07
CA ASN A 10 12.68 8.75 -25.79
C ASN A 10 13.08 8.45 -24.35
N PHE A 11 12.44 7.46 -23.74
CA PHE A 11 12.72 7.04 -22.38
C PHE A 11 13.37 5.66 -22.34
N ARG A 12 14.62 5.58 -21.92
CA ARG A 12 15.42 4.34 -21.82
C ARG A 12 15.39 3.53 -23.13
N CYS A 13 14.81 2.33 -23.13
CA CYS A 13 14.70 1.49 -24.32
C CYS A 13 13.52 1.88 -25.25
N PHE A 14 12.64 2.78 -24.86
CA PHE A 14 11.48 3.17 -25.64
C PHE A 14 11.73 4.46 -26.45
N THR A 15 11.72 4.36 -27.76
CA THR A 15 11.77 5.51 -28.67
C THR A 15 10.38 6.14 -28.81
N ASP A 16 9.38 5.32 -29.12
CA ASP A 16 7.95 5.68 -29.17
C ASP A 16 7.13 4.44 -28.84
N TYR A 17 6.48 4.43 -27.66
CA TYR A 17 5.75 3.27 -27.18
C TYR A 17 4.43 3.69 -26.54
N ARG A 18 3.33 3.02 -26.93
CA ARG A 18 2.00 3.26 -26.36
C ARG A 18 1.44 2.00 -25.71
N ILE A 19 0.77 2.19 -24.58
CA ILE A 19 0.12 1.10 -23.87
C ILE A 19 -1.15 1.59 -23.16
N THR A 20 -2.17 0.75 -23.16
CA THR A 20 -3.41 0.96 -22.41
C THR A 20 -3.45 0.01 -21.21
N PHE A 21 -4.18 0.39 -20.16
CA PHE A 21 -4.27 -0.39 -18.93
C PHE A 21 -5.70 -0.83 -18.66
N ALA A 22 -5.86 -2.06 -18.21
CA ALA A 22 -7.14 -2.56 -17.72
C ALA A 22 -7.52 -1.94 -16.39
N SER A 23 -8.81 -1.86 -16.09
CA SER A 23 -9.30 -1.29 -14.84
C SER A 23 -8.96 -2.14 -13.61
N GLY A 24 -8.76 -3.43 -13.77
CA GLY A 24 -8.46 -4.36 -12.69
C GLY A 24 -7.02 -4.81 -12.65
N LEU A 25 -6.56 -5.50 -13.68
CA LEU A 25 -5.24 -6.12 -13.71
C LEU A 25 -4.58 -5.98 -15.08
N THR A 26 -3.39 -5.44 -15.12
CA THR A 26 -2.53 -5.44 -16.30
C THR A 26 -1.26 -6.21 -15.97
N VAL A 27 -0.98 -7.29 -16.69
CA VAL A 27 0.22 -8.11 -16.53
C VAL A 27 1.18 -7.88 -17.68
N LEU A 28 2.42 -7.52 -17.36
CA LEU A 28 3.52 -7.35 -18.29
C LEU A 28 4.39 -8.61 -18.22
N PHE A 29 4.24 -9.48 -19.18
CA PHE A 29 4.96 -10.76 -19.25
C PHE A 29 6.08 -10.69 -20.30
N GLY A 30 7.24 -11.26 -20.00
CA GLY A 30 8.34 -11.37 -20.96
C GLY A 30 9.67 -11.71 -20.31
N LYS A 31 10.67 -12.00 -21.14
CA LYS A 31 12.04 -12.31 -20.69
C LYS A 31 12.71 -11.08 -20.04
N ASN A 32 13.86 -11.31 -19.40
CA ASN A 32 14.69 -10.20 -18.91
C ASN A 32 15.17 -9.34 -20.08
N GLY A 33 15.25 -8.03 -19.86
CA GLY A 33 15.69 -7.07 -20.89
C GLY A 33 14.59 -6.64 -21.88
N THR A 34 13.35 -7.12 -21.77
CA THR A 34 12.25 -6.72 -22.69
C THR A 34 11.60 -5.37 -22.35
N GLY A 35 12.12 -4.62 -21.38
CA GLY A 35 11.63 -3.29 -21.04
C GLY A 35 10.53 -3.24 -19.99
N LYS A 36 10.14 -4.35 -19.33
CA LYS A 36 9.11 -4.38 -18.28
C LYS A 36 9.39 -3.40 -17.15
N THR A 37 10.56 -3.51 -16.51
CA THR A 37 10.99 -2.60 -15.43
C THR A 37 11.08 -1.15 -15.93
N THR A 38 11.48 -0.93 -17.17
CA THR A 38 11.46 0.42 -17.79
C THR A 38 10.05 0.98 -17.87
N LEU A 39 9.07 0.18 -18.27
CA LEU A 39 7.66 0.58 -18.30
C LEU A 39 7.13 0.85 -16.88
N ILE A 40 7.47 0.01 -15.92
CA ILE A 40 7.14 0.22 -14.50
C ILE A 40 7.71 1.56 -14.00
N HIS A 41 8.96 1.88 -14.30
CA HIS A 41 9.56 3.18 -13.97
C HIS A 41 8.87 4.36 -14.66
N ALA A 42 8.46 4.19 -15.93
CA ALA A 42 7.71 5.21 -16.65
C ALA A 42 6.35 5.50 -15.99
N ILE A 43 5.63 4.46 -15.56
CA ILE A 43 4.38 4.58 -14.80
C ILE A 43 4.62 5.33 -13.49
N HIS A 44 5.64 4.94 -12.73
CA HIS A 44 5.98 5.59 -11.47
C HIS A 44 6.31 7.08 -11.65
N LYS A 45 7.11 7.43 -12.69
CA LYS A 45 7.38 8.83 -13.03
C LYS A 45 6.11 9.58 -13.44
N ALA A 46 5.26 8.99 -14.28
CA ALA A 46 4.01 9.60 -14.70
C ALA A 46 3.11 9.96 -13.52
N LEU A 47 2.91 9.04 -12.57
CA LEU A 47 2.05 9.25 -11.42
C LEU A 47 2.59 10.30 -10.42
N SER A 48 3.88 10.61 -10.47
CA SER A 48 4.49 11.62 -9.58
C SER A 48 3.98 13.06 -9.82
N PHE A 49 3.26 13.33 -10.92
CA PHE A 49 2.60 14.61 -11.17
C PHE A 49 1.65 15.05 -10.05
N ALA A 50 1.06 14.07 -9.35
CA ALA A 50 0.12 14.30 -8.24
C ALA A 50 0.76 15.08 -7.07
N PHE A 51 2.09 15.06 -6.96
CA PHE A 51 2.86 15.71 -5.88
C PHE A 51 3.42 17.09 -6.25
N LYS A 52 2.93 17.72 -7.31
CA LYS A 52 3.29 19.10 -7.65
C LYS A 52 2.88 20.05 -6.53
N ARG A 53 3.84 20.86 -6.05
CA ARG A 53 3.57 21.98 -5.13
C ARG A 53 3.08 23.21 -5.88
N GLU A 54 2.06 23.88 -5.35
CA GLU A 54 1.72 25.26 -5.69
C GLU A 54 2.39 26.22 -4.69
N LYS A 55 2.75 27.43 -5.16
CA LYS A 55 3.53 28.38 -4.37
C LYS A 55 2.84 28.84 -3.07
N GLU A 56 1.52 28.74 -2.99
CA GLU A 56 0.70 29.27 -1.90
C GLU A 56 0.01 28.18 -1.04
N GLU A 57 -0.15 26.97 -1.53
CA GLU A 57 -0.64 25.85 -0.73
C GLU A 57 0.55 25.14 -0.10
N LYS A 58 0.56 25.08 1.24
CA LYS A 58 1.39 24.06 1.92
C LYS A 58 1.02 22.74 1.26
N ALA A 59 2.00 22.08 0.65
CA ALA A 59 1.84 20.75 0.08
C ALA A 59 0.95 19.92 0.99
N LEU A 60 0.23 18.94 0.49
CA LEU A 60 -0.47 17.97 1.32
C LEU A 60 0.39 17.79 2.56
N ASN A 61 -0.05 18.33 3.71
CA ASN A 61 0.83 18.69 4.82
C ASN A 61 1.42 17.39 5.41
N LEU A 62 2.47 16.92 4.76
CA LEU A 62 3.30 15.82 5.22
C LEU A 62 4.09 16.44 6.39
N GLY A 63 3.71 16.21 7.62
CA GLY A 63 4.22 16.88 8.81
C GLY A 63 5.75 17.06 8.81
N ALA A 64 6.26 17.92 9.66
CA ALA A 64 7.70 18.14 9.80
C ALA A 64 8.41 16.79 9.98
N GLY A 65 9.29 16.42 9.05
CA GLY A 65 10.01 15.13 9.06
C GLY A 65 9.82 14.30 7.78
N PHE A 66 8.74 14.48 7.05
CA PHE A 66 8.60 13.90 5.71
C PHE A 66 9.31 14.79 4.70
N GLN A 67 10.17 14.20 3.87
CA GLN A 67 10.68 14.88 2.70
C GLN A 67 9.49 15.22 1.80
N ASP A 68 9.50 16.44 1.28
CA ASP A 68 8.46 16.87 0.36
C ASP A 68 8.49 16.01 -0.88
N LEU A 69 7.44 15.22 -1.09
CA LEU A 69 7.24 14.50 -2.32
C LEU A 69 7.21 15.48 -3.50
N LYS A 70 7.93 15.16 -4.56
CA LYS A 70 8.04 16.00 -5.77
C LYS A 70 7.79 15.17 -7.01
N PRO A 71 7.35 15.82 -8.10
CA PRO A 71 7.43 15.20 -9.43
C PRO A 71 8.85 14.72 -9.70
N ARG A 72 9.00 13.49 -10.20
CA ARG A 72 10.31 12.87 -10.40
C ARG A 72 10.98 13.41 -11.65
N ASP A 73 12.12 14.06 -11.49
CA ASP A 73 12.99 14.47 -12.59
C ASP A 73 13.65 13.24 -13.24
N TYR A 74 14.09 13.38 -14.48
CA TYR A 74 14.83 12.33 -15.20
C TYR A 74 16.30 12.33 -14.76
N SER A 75 16.90 11.15 -14.61
CA SER A 75 18.33 11.05 -14.35
C SER A 75 19.12 11.35 -15.63
N LYS A 76 20.34 11.91 -15.45
CA LYS A 76 21.14 12.37 -16.61
C LYS A 76 21.63 11.27 -17.54
N THR A 77 21.68 10.04 -17.10
CA THR A 77 22.28 8.92 -17.83
C THR A 77 21.34 7.76 -18.08
N GLU A 78 20.52 7.42 -17.10
CA GLU A 78 19.70 6.20 -17.12
C GLU A 78 18.40 6.34 -17.90
N ASP A 79 17.86 7.55 -17.99
CA ASP A 79 16.56 7.81 -18.59
C ASP A 79 16.61 8.22 -20.07
N LEU A 80 17.81 8.27 -20.69
CA LEU A 80 17.98 8.74 -22.05
C LEU A 80 17.98 7.63 -23.08
N THR A 81 17.11 7.75 -24.07
CA THR A 81 17.21 6.99 -25.32
C THR A 81 18.25 7.68 -26.24
N ARG A 82 19.07 6.87 -26.88
CA ARG A 82 20.05 7.35 -27.86
C ARG A 82 19.59 7.06 -29.28
N ASP A 83 19.80 8.00 -30.17
CA ASP A 83 19.60 7.78 -31.61
C ASP A 83 20.57 6.67 -32.10
N PRO A 84 20.06 5.55 -32.64
CA PRO A 84 20.90 4.44 -33.09
C PRO A 84 21.92 4.83 -34.19
N LYS A 85 21.64 5.88 -34.97
CA LYS A 85 22.49 6.34 -36.07
C LYS A 85 23.64 7.25 -35.63
N THR A 86 23.37 8.11 -34.63
CA THR A 86 24.32 9.14 -34.21
C THR A 86 24.95 8.83 -32.83
N GLY A 87 24.39 7.93 -32.08
CA GLY A 87 24.77 7.63 -30.67
C GLY A 87 24.48 8.77 -29.71
N MET A 88 23.92 9.89 -30.18
CA MET A 88 23.61 11.05 -29.37
C MET A 88 22.24 10.88 -28.68
N PRO A 89 22.07 11.38 -27.45
CA PRO A 89 20.75 11.35 -26.79
C PRO A 89 19.78 12.25 -27.56
N PHE A 90 18.51 11.83 -27.61
CA PHE A 90 17.42 12.67 -28.13
C PHE A 90 17.31 13.97 -27.34
N SER A 91 16.73 15.00 -27.93
CA SER A 91 16.65 16.34 -27.33
C SER A 91 15.65 16.47 -26.20
N PHE A 92 14.78 15.49 -26.04
CA PHE A 92 13.74 15.46 -24.97
C PHE A 92 13.38 14.03 -24.56
N VAL A 93 12.79 13.93 -23.37
CA VAL A 93 12.10 12.74 -22.86
C VAL A 93 10.67 13.17 -22.55
N ASN A 94 9.68 12.38 -22.92
CA ASN A 94 8.29 12.63 -22.56
C ASN A 94 7.55 11.35 -22.18
N ILE A 95 6.75 11.43 -21.13
CA ILE A 95 5.77 10.41 -20.75
C ILE A 95 4.42 11.10 -20.67
N HIS A 96 3.62 10.94 -21.71
CA HIS A 96 2.23 11.38 -21.72
C HIS A 96 1.35 10.34 -21.06
N ALA A 97 0.45 10.77 -20.17
CA ALA A 97 -0.41 9.87 -19.41
C ALA A 97 -1.87 10.36 -19.40
N ARG A 98 -2.79 9.42 -19.47
CA ARG A 98 -4.23 9.61 -19.27
C ARG A 98 -4.71 8.76 -18.11
N ALA A 99 -5.50 9.36 -17.23
CA ALA A 99 -6.10 8.69 -16.10
C ALA A 99 -7.50 9.24 -15.79
N THR A 100 -8.21 8.53 -14.93
CA THR A 100 -9.50 8.98 -14.39
C THR A 100 -9.44 8.97 -12.87
N PHE A 101 -9.89 10.05 -12.24
CA PHE A 101 -10.01 10.13 -10.79
C PHE A 101 -11.38 10.65 -10.39
N GLU A 102 -12.16 9.84 -9.67
CA GLU A 102 -13.52 10.16 -9.21
C GLU A 102 -14.40 10.77 -10.33
N GLY A 103 -14.35 10.12 -11.51
CA GLY A 103 -15.10 10.52 -12.71
C GLY A 103 -14.50 11.68 -13.51
N VAL A 104 -13.41 12.30 -13.03
CA VAL A 104 -12.74 13.41 -13.74
C VAL A 104 -11.59 12.87 -14.60
N PRO A 105 -11.58 13.13 -15.92
CA PRO A 105 -10.47 12.77 -16.79
C PRO A 105 -9.27 13.69 -16.52
N LEU A 106 -8.10 13.08 -16.46
CA LEU A 106 -6.80 13.73 -16.29
C LEU A 106 -5.90 13.38 -17.47
N ASP A 107 -5.20 14.37 -18.01
CA ASP A 107 -4.33 14.25 -19.16
C ASP A 107 -3.10 15.14 -18.92
N TRP A 108 -1.87 14.58 -18.99
CA TRP A 108 -0.66 15.33 -18.68
C TRP A 108 0.58 14.74 -19.33
N ASP A 109 1.62 15.57 -19.44
CA ASP A 109 2.95 15.21 -19.90
C ASP A 109 3.98 15.40 -18.80
N MET A 110 4.77 14.36 -18.55
CA MET A 110 6.02 14.44 -17.80
C MET A 110 7.16 14.70 -18.81
N TYR A 111 7.28 15.95 -19.22
CA TYR A 111 8.24 16.35 -20.27
C TYR A 111 9.48 17.00 -19.66
N ALA A 112 10.64 16.62 -20.15
CA ALA A 112 11.90 17.28 -19.85
C ALA A 112 12.79 17.39 -21.11
N SER A 113 13.47 18.52 -21.24
CA SER A 113 14.58 18.68 -22.19
C SER A 113 15.82 17.98 -21.64
N THR A 114 16.58 17.31 -22.50
CA THR A 114 17.87 16.68 -22.13
C THR A 114 18.95 17.68 -21.73
N SER A 115 18.73 18.99 -21.96
CA SER A 115 19.62 20.05 -21.46
C SER A 115 19.48 20.31 -19.97
N THR A 116 18.30 20.09 -19.38
CA THR A 116 18.02 20.39 -17.95
C THR A 116 17.69 19.15 -17.14
N PHE A 117 17.13 18.11 -17.75
CA PHE A 117 16.61 16.88 -17.13
C PHE A 117 15.48 17.11 -16.11
N LYS A 118 15.02 18.35 -15.95
CA LYS A 118 13.94 18.72 -15.04
C LYS A 118 12.60 18.68 -15.75
N VAL A 119 11.62 18.06 -15.11
CA VAL A 119 10.25 18.06 -15.61
C VAL A 119 9.68 19.48 -15.63
N GLN A 120 9.00 19.81 -16.72
CA GLN A 120 8.39 21.12 -16.91
C GLN A 120 7.02 21.19 -16.26
N PRO A 121 6.83 21.97 -15.16
CA PRO A 121 5.56 22.04 -14.43
C PRO A 121 4.39 22.54 -15.28
N SER A 122 4.63 23.30 -16.34
CA SER A 122 3.60 23.79 -17.26
C SER A 122 2.89 22.66 -18.02
N LYS A 123 3.55 21.51 -18.18
CA LYS A 123 3.03 20.36 -18.96
C LYS A 123 2.08 19.45 -18.17
N PHE A 124 2.11 19.52 -16.84
CA PHE A 124 1.22 18.73 -15.97
C PHE A 124 0.43 19.60 -14.97
N GLY A 125 0.58 20.91 -15.00
CA GLY A 125 -0.01 21.84 -14.04
C GLY A 125 -1.53 21.81 -14.02
N GLU A 126 -2.14 21.74 -15.20
CA GLU A 126 -3.61 21.68 -15.31
C GLU A 126 -4.17 20.39 -14.73
N ALA A 127 -3.59 19.25 -15.06
CA ALA A 127 -4.01 17.95 -14.48
C ALA A 127 -3.83 17.91 -12.96
N SER A 128 -2.70 18.44 -12.44
CA SER A 128 -2.47 18.56 -11.02
C SER A 128 -3.52 19.45 -10.32
N MET A 129 -3.91 20.56 -10.94
CA MET A 129 -4.96 21.45 -10.42
C MET A 129 -6.34 20.76 -10.44
N ARG A 130 -6.70 20.08 -11.54
CA ARG A 130 -7.95 19.30 -11.64
C ARG A 130 -8.02 18.22 -10.56
N LEU A 131 -6.94 17.49 -10.36
CA LEU A 131 -6.82 16.47 -9.31
C LEU A 131 -7.06 17.08 -7.93
N LYS A 132 -6.38 18.19 -7.60
CA LYS A 132 -6.52 18.88 -6.30
C LYS A 132 -7.94 19.40 -6.07
N ASN A 133 -8.56 19.99 -7.08
CA ASN A 133 -9.95 20.47 -6.97
C ASN A 133 -10.88 19.29 -6.68
N ARG A 134 -10.70 18.15 -7.38
CA ARG A 134 -11.52 16.98 -7.13
C ARG A 134 -11.30 16.37 -5.74
N ILE A 135 -10.07 16.39 -5.23
CA ILE A 135 -9.77 16.00 -3.84
C ILE A 135 -10.49 16.90 -2.85
N LYS A 136 -10.48 18.23 -3.06
CA LYS A 136 -11.20 19.20 -2.20
C LYS A 136 -12.72 18.96 -2.19
N GLU A 137 -13.30 18.58 -3.33
CA GLU A 137 -14.74 18.33 -3.46
C GLU A 137 -15.17 17.01 -2.81
N THR A 138 -14.35 15.96 -2.93
CA THR A 138 -14.72 14.60 -2.55
C THR A 138 -14.11 14.14 -1.24
N ASP A 139 -13.11 14.84 -0.74
CA ASP A 139 -12.21 14.42 0.35
C ASP A 139 -11.54 13.05 0.10
N GLN A 140 -11.52 12.59 -1.16
CA GLN A 140 -10.85 11.34 -1.54
C GLN A 140 -9.43 11.63 -1.98
N LEU A 141 -8.47 10.87 -1.44
CA LEU A 141 -7.07 10.93 -1.87
C LEU A 141 -6.79 9.76 -2.82
N PRO A 142 -6.04 9.97 -3.94
CA PRO A 142 -5.64 8.87 -4.79
C PRO A 142 -4.63 7.99 -4.04
N MET A 143 -4.84 6.67 -4.02
CA MET A 143 -3.86 5.74 -3.45
C MET A 143 -2.86 5.31 -4.51
N PHE A 144 -1.58 5.33 -4.15
CA PHE A 144 -0.48 4.80 -4.95
C PHE A 144 0.42 3.90 -4.10
N ALA A 145 0.79 2.74 -4.65
CA ALA A 145 1.85 1.91 -4.09
C ALA A 145 2.77 1.41 -5.22
N TYR A 146 4.07 1.38 -4.95
CA TYR A 146 5.08 0.87 -5.86
C TYR A 146 5.99 -0.12 -5.11
N PHE A 147 6.10 -1.32 -5.64
CA PHE A 147 6.95 -2.37 -5.11
C PHE A 147 7.97 -2.78 -6.19
N SER A 148 9.23 -2.41 -5.97
CA SER A 148 10.32 -2.81 -6.85
C SER A 148 10.68 -4.30 -6.69
N ASP A 149 11.50 -4.83 -7.58
CA ASP A 149 12.05 -6.17 -7.53
C ASP A 149 12.77 -6.51 -6.21
N GLY A 150 13.43 -5.54 -5.64
CA GLY A 150 14.12 -5.71 -4.37
C GLY A 150 13.26 -5.54 -3.10
N PHE A 151 11.94 -5.35 -3.20
CA PHE A 151 11.05 -5.23 -2.03
C PHE A 151 10.89 -6.56 -1.26
N PRO A 152 10.93 -6.61 0.09
CA PRO A 152 11.27 -5.53 1.01
C PRO A 152 12.79 -5.35 1.15
N HIS A 153 13.26 -4.16 0.81
CA HIS A 153 14.66 -3.79 0.98
C HIS A 153 15.03 -3.46 2.42
N VAL A 154 16.34 -3.20 2.62
CA VAL A 154 16.90 -2.78 3.89
C VAL A 154 16.17 -1.53 4.39
N THR A 155 15.53 -1.69 5.53
CA THR A 155 14.75 -0.68 6.20
C THR A 155 15.65 0.44 6.71
N LYS A 156 15.32 1.70 6.36
CA LYS A 156 15.74 2.83 7.17
C LYS A 156 14.91 2.81 8.43
N GLU A 157 15.54 2.69 9.60
CA GLU A 157 14.83 2.92 10.87
C GLU A 157 14.29 4.35 10.87
N THR A 158 12.99 4.47 10.68
CA THR A 158 12.31 5.75 10.76
C THR A 158 11.49 5.77 12.05
N LYS A 159 11.98 6.52 13.02
CA LYS A 159 11.23 6.75 14.27
C LYS A 159 10.20 7.86 14.01
N LEU A 160 8.94 7.47 13.87
CA LEU A 160 7.83 8.40 13.76
C LEU A 160 7.26 8.72 15.14
N SER A 161 7.02 10.00 15.40
CA SER A 161 6.24 10.44 16.56
C SER A 161 4.77 10.00 16.45
N GLU A 162 4.05 9.99 17.55
CA GLU A 162 2.61 9.65 17.55
C GLU A 162 1.78 10.57 16.65
N LYS A 163 2.15 11.86 16.62
CA LYS A 163 1.52 12.85 15.76
C LYS A 163 1.75 12.55 14.28
N GLU A 164 2.95 12.13 13.89
CA GLU A 164 3.27 11.75 12.51
C GLU A 164 2.56 10.47 12.10
N MET A 165 2.46 9.50 13.01
CA MET A 165 1.70 8.25 12.77
C MET A 165 0.21 8.48 12.52
N SER A 166 -0.38 9.56 13.02
CA SER A 166 -1.80 9.90 12.81
C SER A 166 -2.05 10.69 11.54
N LEU A 167 -1.03 11.09 10.79
CA LEU A 167 -1.19 11.89 9.58
C LEU A 167 -1.72 11.04 8.43
N ARG A 168 -2.79 11.51 7.80
CA ARG A 168 -3.43 10.86 6.64
C ARG A 168 -2.44 10.61 5.49
N ASN A 169 -1.59 11.59 5.22
CA ASN A 169 -0.61 11.56 4.15
C ASN A 169 0.63 10.67 4.43
N LEU A 170 0.73 10.06 5.63
CA LEU A 170 1.66 8.96 5.89
C LEU A 170 1.45 7.81 4.87
N GLY A 171 0.25 7.67 4.33
CA GLY A 171 -0.06 6.72 3.26
C GLY A 171 0.74 6.92 1.95
N TYR A 172 1.48 8.04 1.80
CA TYR A 172 2.39 8.26 0.68
C TYR A 172 3.86 8.03 1.03
N LEU A 173 4.17 7.65 2.26
CA LEU A 173 5.55 7.40 2.66
C LEU A 173 6.16 6.30 1.79
N GLY A 174 7.38 6.54 1.32
CA GLY A 174 8.11 5.60 0.47
C GLY A 174 7.58 5.45 -0.96
N TRP A 175 6.61 6.26 -1.37
CA TRP A 175 6.10 6.23 -2.75
C TRP A 175 7.19 6.54 -3.79
N ASP A 176 8.08 7.49 -3.50
CA ASP A 176 9.12 7.96 -4.42
C ASP A 176 10.49 7.32 -4.18
N GLU A 177 10.61 6.45 -3.19
CA GLU A 177 11.83 5.73 -2.86
C GLU A 177 11.74 4.26 -3.28
N GLU A 178 12.85 3.70 -3.76
CA GLU A 178 12.97 2.26 -4.00
C GLU A 178 13.12 1.47 -2.68
N THR A 179 13.27 2.17 -1.56
CA THR A 179 13.43 1.58 -0.23
C THR A 179 12.08 1.39 0.45
N ALA A 180 11.78 0.16 0.81
CA ALA A 180 10.59 -0.16 1.58
C ALA A 180 10.71 0.30 3.04
N TYR A 181 9.66 0.94 3.51
CA TYR A 181 9.46 1.26 4.92
C TYR A 181 8.61 0.18 5.62
N SER A 182 8.87 -1.09 5.31
CA SER A 182 8.09 -2.23 5.80
C SER A 182 7.97 -2.28 7.34
N ASP A 183 9.03 -1.88 8.04
CA ASP A 183 9.05 -1.87 9.51
C ASP A 183 8.08 -0.85 10.11
N ILE A 184 7.78 0.23 9.42
CA ILE A 184 6.84 1.24 9.92
C ILE A 184 5.46 0.63 10.15
N TRP A 185 4.98 -0.17 9.19
CA TRP A 185 3.67 -0.80 9.31
C TRP A 185 3.63 -1.89 10.39
N ILE A 186 4.70 -2.67 10.52
CA ILE A 186 4.84 -3.64 11.61
C ILE A 186 4.90 -2.93 12.96
N ASN A 187 5.72 -1.89 13.09
CA ASN A 187 5.85 -1.12 14.32
C ASN A 187 4.54 -0.44 14.70
N ARG A 188 3.82 0.13 13.71
CA ARG A 188 2.51 0.71 13.92
C ARG A 188 1.52 -0.36 14.40
N LEU A 189 1.42 -1.48 13.69
CA LEU A 189 0.51 -2.56 14.04
C LEU A 189 0.81 -3.12 15.43
N THR A 190 2.08 -3.35 15.76
CA THR A 190 2.52 -3.81 17.08
C THR A 190 2.07 -2.84 18.18
N LYS A 191 2.29 -1.53 17.98
CA LYS A 191 1.89 -0.51 18.94
C LYS A 191 0.36 -0.44 19.10
N ILE A 192 -0.37 -0.36 18.02
CA ILE A 192 -1.84 -0.24 18.03
C ILE A 192 -2.47 -1.50 18.64
N TRP A 193 -1.99 -2.69 18.26
CA TRP A 193 -2.45 -3.94 18.82
C TRP A 193 -2.18 -4.02 20.35
N THR A 194 -1.02 -3.59 20.82
CA THR A 194 -0.69 -3.59 22.25
C THR A 194 -1.63 -2.70 23.05
N LEU A 195 -1.97 -1.51 22.51
CA LEU A 195 -2.92 -0.61 23.16
C LEU A 195 -4.34 -1.18 23.15
N TRP A 196 -4.74 -1.76 22.02
CA TRP A 196 -6.03 -2.42 21.86
C TRP A 196 -6.18 -3.63 22.81
N ASP A 197 -5.17 -4.51 22.89
CA ASP A 197 -5.18 -5.71 23.73
C ASP A 197 -5.24 -5.33 25.22
N ARG A 198 -4.48 -4.30 25.65
CA ARG A 198 -4.54 -3.76 26.99
C ARG A 198 -5.97 -3.28 27.34
N ALA A 199 -6.56 -2.49 26.45
CA ALA A 199 -7.92 -1.99 26.65
C ALA A 199 -8.94 -3.15 26.68
N ASN A 200 -8.79 -4.13 25.77
CA ASN A 200 -9.65 -5.30 25.72
C ASN A 200 -9.59 -6.14 27.01
N ARG A 201 -8.39 -6.41 27.53
CA ARG A 201 -8.23 -7.12 28.82
C ARG A 201 -8.85 -6.35 29.99
N THR A 202 -8.78 -5.01 29.95
CA THR A 202 -9.44 -4.19 30.96
C THR A 202 -10.95 -4.32 30.87
N VAL A 203 -11.51 -4.28 29.66
CA VAL A 203 -12.96 -4.51 29.41
C VAL A 203 -13.40 -5.86 29.96
N ASP A 204 -12.67 -6.94 29.65
CA ASP A 204 -12.99 -8.28 30.14
C ASP A 204 -12.86 -8.39 31.65
N GLY A 205 -11.85 -7.76 32.25
CA GLY A 205 -11.65 -7.71 33.71
C GLY A 205 -12.78 -6.97 34.42
N GLU A 206 -13.19 -5.80 33.94
CA GLU A 206 -14.27 -5.01 34.55
C GLU A 206 -15.64 -5.69 34.37
N LYS A 207 -15.91 -6.36 33.25
CA LYS A 207 -17.12 -7.20 33.07
C LYS A 207 -17.20 -8.32 34.09
N LYS A 208 -16.08 -9.03 34.30
CA LYS A 208 -15.99 -10.08 35.29
C LYS A 208 -16.13 -9.55 36.72
N ALA A 209 -15.58 -8.36 37.01
CA ALA A 209 -15.75 -7.72 38.32
C ALA A 209 -17.23 -7.35 38.58
N LEU A 210 -17.94 -6.82 37.60
CA LEU A 210 -19.38 -6.55 37.70
C LEU A 210 -20.18 -7.82 37.96
N GLU A 211 -19.91 -8.91 37.25
CA GLU A 211 -20.53 -10.20 37.47
C GLU A 211 -20.28 -10.72 38.91
N ASN A 212 -19.06 -10.57 39.43
CA ASN A 212 -18.71 -10.93 40.79
C ASN A 212 -19.45 -10.08 41.83
N CYS A 213 -19.61 -8.76 41.60
CA CYS A 213 -20.39 -7.88 42.47
C CYS A 213 -21.89 -8.32 42.56
N GLU A 214 -22.47 -8.65 41.39
CA GLU A 214 -23.84 -9.16 41.31
C GLU A 214 -24.02 -10.48 42.10
N ASN A 215 -23.06 -11.40 41.93
CA ASN A 215 -23.05 -12.68 42.65
C ASN A 215 -22.89 -12.49 44.17
N ALA A 216 -22.00 -11.60 44.61
CA ALA A 216 -21.79 -11.32 46.04
C ALA A 216 -23.01 -10.69 46.66
N LYS A 217 -23.75 -9.82 45.98
CA LYS A 217 -25.03 -9.28 46.44
C LYS A 217 -26.09 -10.38 46.57
N ALA A 218 -26.19 -11.25 45.56
CA ALA A 218 -27.15 -12.36 45.56
C ALA A 218 -26.92 -13.35 46.72
N GLN A 219 -25.67 -13.50 47.15
CA GLN A 219 -25.27 -14.36 48.26
C GLN A 219 -25.35 -13.66 49.63
N GLY A 220 -25.69 -12.36 49.66
CA GLY A 220 -25.77 -11.60 50.92
C GLY A 220 -24.40 -11.31 51.56
N VAL A 221 -23.31 -11.38 50.79
CA VAL A 221 -21.93 -11.18 51.27
C VAL A 221 -21.60 -9.69 51.43
N VAL A 222 -22.24 -8.81 50.60
CA VAL A 222 -22.05 -7.36 50.64
C VAL A 222 -23.36 -6.64 50.96
N ASN A 223 -23.29 -5.51 51.64
CA ASN A 223 -24.45 -4.64 51.87
C ASN A 223 -24.77 -3.81 50.61
N GLU A 224 -25.92 -3.14 50.62
CA GLU A 224 -26.43 -2.42 49.46
C GLU A 224 -25.60 -1.15 49.10
N GLU A 225 -25.00 -0.53 50.12
CA GLU A 225 -24.17 0.67 49.94
C GLU A 225 -22.84 0.31 49.26
N GLU A 226 -22.12 -0.68 49.76
CA GLU A 226 -20.90 -1.22 49.15
C GLU A 226 -21.15 -1.74 47.73
N TYR A 227 -22.23 -2.48 47.50
CA TYR A 227 -22.62 -2.93 46.18
C TYR A 227 -22.78 -1.75 45.20
N ASN A 228 -23.50 -0.69 45.61
CA ASN A 228 -23.77 0.43 44.75
C ASN A 228 -22.51 1.24 44.43
N GLU A 229 -21.55 1.36 45.35
CA GLU A 229 -20.27 2.00 45.15
C GLU A 229 -19.39 1.19 44.16
N ASP A 230 -19.27 -0.11 44.37
CA ASP A 230 -18.47 -0.99 43.51
C ASP A 230 -19.01 -1.05 42.09
N ILE A 231 -20.32 -1.21 41.93
CA ILE A 231 -20.97 -1.19 40.62
C ILE A 231 -20.74 0.12 39.89
N LYS A 232 -20.85 1.26 40.59
CA LYS A 232 -20.59 2.57 39.99
C LYS A 232 -19.14 2.71 39.52
N LEU A 233 -18.17 2.27 40.33
CA LEU A 233 -16.76 2.31 40.03
C LEU A 233 -16.45 1.43 38.82
N HIS A 234 -16.88 0.16 38.82
CA HIS A 234 -16.59 -0.78 37.74
C HIS A 234 -17.29 -0.39 36.43
N LYS A 235 -18.51 0.14 36.47
CA LYS A 235 -19.18 0.70 35.27
C LYS A 235 -18.41 1.86 34.66
N SER A 236 -17.93 2.81 35.47
CA SER A 236 -17.15 3.94 35.01
C SER A 236 -15.83 3.49 34.38
N ARG A 237 -15.15 2.51 34.96
CA ARG A 237 -13.91 1.94 34.40
C ARG A 237 -14.17 1.17 33.11
N LEU A 238 -15.28 0.41 33.04
CA LEU A 238 -15.69 -0.31 31.84
C LEU A 238 -15.95 0.67 30.67
N GLU A 239 -16.73 1.73 30.89
CA GLU A 239 -16.99 2.74 29.87
C GLU A 239 -15.72 3.39 29.34
N ASN A 240 -14.75 3.69 30.21
CA ASN A 240 -13.48 4.26 29.82
C ASN A 240 -12.65 3.26 28.99
N ALA A 241 -12.59 2.00 29.41
CA ALA A 241 -11.88 0.95 28.70
C ALA A 241 -12.52 0.64 27.33
N GLU A 242 -13.85 0.64 27.23
CA GLU A 242 -14.57 0.46 25.96
C GLU A 242 -14.30 1.63 24.99
N ARG A 243 -14.23 2.87 25.47
CA ARG A 243 -13.84 4.02 24.64
C ARG A 243 -12.39 3.92 24.14
N GLU A 244 -11.46 3.49 25.01
CA GLU A 244 -10.07 3.26 24.61
C GLU A 244 -9.98 2.15 23.58
N LYS A 245 -10.63 1.01 23.81
CA LYS A 245 -10.67 -0.10 22.85
C LYS A 245 -11.20 0.33 21.49
N SER A 246 -12.33 1.03 21.48
CA SER A 246 -12.97 1.52 20.23
C SER A 246 -12.05 2.41 19.37
N ARG A 247 -11.11 3.14 19.98
CA ARG A 247 -10.16 3.97 19.21
C ARG A 247 -9.24 3.15 18.30
N TYR A 248 -8.95 1.91 18.64
CA TYR A 248 -8.00 1.05 17.96
C TYR A 248 -8.66 -0.13 17.24
N ASP A 249 -9.91 -0.43 17.60
CA ASP A 249 -10.61 -1.64 17.13
C ASP A 249 -10.75 -1.65 15.61
N ASP A 250 -11.20 -0.56 15.01
CA ASP A 250 -11.39 -0.46 13.57
C ASP A 250 -10.09 -0.73 12.79
N GLU A 251 -8.95 -0.17 13.26
CA GLU A 251 -7.66 -0.38 12.62
C GLU A 251 -7.18 -1.83 12.77
N VAL A 252 -7.27 -2.40 13.97
CA VAL A 252 -6.87 -3.79 14.25
C VAL A 252 -7.71 -4.76 13.42
N GLN A 253 -9.05 -4.59 13.42
CA GLN A 253 -9.94 -5.46 12.66
C GLN A 253 -9.76 -5.32 11.15
N ALA A 254 -9.56 -4.11 10.66
CA ALA A 254 -9.34 -3.86 9.23
C ALA A 254 -8.08 -4.57 8.71
N ILE A 255 -6.97 -4.47 9.43
CA ILE A 255 -5.71 -5.15 9.07
C ILE A 255 -5.85 -6.67 9.23
N ARG A 256 -6.46 -7.15 10.32
CA ARG A 256 -6.76 -8.57 10.53
C ARG A 256 -7.53 -9.17 9.35
N ASN A 257 -8.60 -8.50 8.93
CA ASN A 257 -9.43 -8.95 7.82
C ASN A 257 -8.66 -9.01 6.49
N CYS A 258 -7.73 -8.07 6.23
CA CYS A 258 -6.89 -8.13 5.03
C CYS A 258 -5.96 -9.34 5.05
N LEU A 259 -5.28 -9.62 6.16
CA LEU A 259 -4.38 -10.78 6.29
C LEU A 259 -5.13 -12.11 6.15
N ILE A 260 -6.28 -12.24 6.82
CA ILE A 260 -7.14 -13.44 6.72
C ILE A 260 -7.62 -13.63 5.29
N LYS A 261 -8.17 -12.58 4.67
CA LYS A 261 -8.74 -12.64 3.32
C LYS A 261 -7.68 -12.99 2.26
N PHE A 262 -6.47 -12.44 2.40
CA PHE A 262 -5.37 -12.72 1.49
C PHE A 262 -4.87 -14.16 1.58
N SER A 263 -4.78 -14.70 2.79
CA SER A 263 -4.27 -16.06 3.03
C SER A 263 -5.34 -17.15 2.98
N GLN A 264 -6.60 -16.79 2.82
CA GLN A 264 -7.72 -17.73 2.85
C GLN A 264 -7.56 -18.84 1.80
N GLY A 265 -7.59 -20.08 2.26
CA GLY A 265 -7.42 -21.28 1.42
C GLY A 265 -5.97 -21.59 1.08
N ASP A 266 -5.00 -20.92 1.69
CA ASP A 266 -3.59 -21.29 1.57
C ASP A 266 -3.33 -22.59 2.33
N LYS A 267 -2.63 -23.54 1.69
CA LYS A 267 -2.36 -24.85 2.29
C LYS A 267 -1.26 -24.82 3.35
N ASN A 268 -0.36 -23.84 3.26
CA ASN A 268 0.82 -23.77 4.11
C ASN A 268 0.67 -22.72 5.21
N ILE A 269 0.13 -21.53 4.88
CA ILE A 269 -0.03 -20.42 5.83
C ILE A 269 -1.41 -19.78 5.65
N GLU A 270 -2.44 -20.37 6.25
CA GLU A 270 -3.78 -19.76 6.33
C GLU A 270 -3.94 -19.04 7.66
N VAL A 271 -3.87 -17.72 7.61
CA VAL A 271 -3.96 -16.85 8.79
C VAL A 271 -5.39 -16.83 9.32
N THR A 272 -5.54 -17.04 10.62
CA THR A 272 -6.83 -16.92 11.33
C THR A 272 -6.87 -15.69 12.25
N ASP A 273 -5.70 -15.26 12.75
CA ASP A 273 -5.53 -14.08 13.58
C ASP A 273 -4.06 -13.62 13.60
N PHE A 274 -3.77 -12.55 14.31
CA PHE A 274 -2.42 -12.14 14.68
C PHE A 274 -2.40 -11.61 16.11
N PHE A 275 -1.22 -11.65 16.73
CA PHE A 275 -1.00 -11.13 18.07
C PHE A 275 0.43 -10.62 18.23
N VAL A 276 0.69 -9.88 19.30
CA VAL A 276 2.03 -9.40 19.65
C VAL A 276 2.58 -10.22 20.79
N SER A 277 3.75 -10.85 20.58
CA SER A 277 4.47 -11.63 21.58
C SER A 277 5.64 -10.83 22.12
N VAL A 278 5.79 -10.81 23.43
CA VAL A 278 6.96 -10.19 24.10
C VAL A 278 8.24 -11.04 24.00
N TYR A 279 8.11 -12.27 23.55
CA TYR A 279 9.22 -13.21 23.40
C TYR A 279 9.85 -13.22 22.02
N GLU A 280 9.23 -12.54 21.05
CA GLU A 280 9.71 -12.47 19.66
C GLU A 280 10.29 -11.11 19.32
N GLU A 281 11.39 -11.08 18.58
CA GLU A 281 12.15 -9.87 18.25
C GLU A 281 11.32 -8.79 17.53
N SER A 282 10.44 -9.18 16.59
CA SER A 282 9.52 -8.24 15.94
C SER A 282 8.21 -8.02 16.69
N GLY A 283 7.97 -8.81 17.72
CA GLY A 283 6.72 -8.82 18.47
C GLY A 283 5.51 -9.41 17.71
N LEU A 284 5.37 -9.16 16.39
CA LEU A 284 4.23 -9.58 15.59
C LEU A 284 4.32 -11.07 15.21
N CYS A 285 3.29 -11.84 15.58
CA CYS A 285 3.10 -13.25 15.25
C CYS A 285 1.77 -13.44 14.51
N LEU A 286 1.74 -14.34 13.54
CA LEU A 286 0.52 -14.79 12.89
C LEU A 286 -0.01 -16.04 13.58
N GLN A 287 -1.31 -16.13 13.79
CA GLN A 287 -1.98 -17.37 14.18
C GLN A 287 -2.52 -18.04 12.92
N THR A 288 -2.17 -19.30 12.72
CA THR A 288 -2.56 -20.02 11.51
C THR A 288 -3.53 -21.15 11.81
N ARG A 289 -4.24 -21.62 10.79
CA ARG A 289 -5.28 -22.67 10.94
C ARG A 289 -4.73 -24.01 11.49
N ASP A 290 -3.49 -24.33 11.19
CA ASP A 290 -2.80 -25.53 11.70
C ASP A 290 -2.36 -25.43 13.17
N GLY A 291 -2.62 -24.27 13.81
CA GLY A 291 -2.25 -23.98 15.18
C GLY A 291 -0.82 -23.49 15.36
N SER A 292 -0.04 -23.34 14.29
CA SER A 292 1.27 -22.72 14.37
C SER A 292 1.17 -21.21 14.57
N ASN A 293 2.20 -20.61 15.17
CA ASN A 293 2.25 -19.18 15.48
C ASN A 293 3.59 -18.58 14.99
N PRO A 294 3.88 -18.58 13.66
CA PRO A 294 5.14 -18.06 13.17
C PRO A 294 5.26 -16.57 13.44
N SER A 295 6.45 -16.15 13.88
CA SER A 295 6.81 -14.72 13.91
C SER A 295 6.86 -14.19 12.48
N PHE A 296 6.32 -12.99 12.28
CA PHE A 296 6.21 -12.37 10.95
C PHE A 296 7.56 -12.25 10.22
N ILE A 297 8.62 -11.91 10.95
CA ILE A 297 9.99 -11.80 10.37
C ILE A 297 10.62 -13.17 10.01
N LYS A 298 10.15 -14.26 10.63
CA LYS A 298 10.64 -15.61 10.40
C LYS A 298 9.87 -16.37 9.30
N LEU A 299 8.89 -15.73 8.68
CA LEU A 299 8.17 -16.31 7.54
C LEU A 299 9.12 -16.62 6.38
N PRO A 300 8.82 -17.67 5.57
CA PRO A 300 9.53 -17.90 4.31
C PRO A 300 9.51 -16.65 3.42
N ALA A 301 10.60 -16.38 2.69
CA ALA A 301 10.83 -15.13 1.98
C ALA A 301 9.65 -14.70 1.09
N GLY A 302 9.05 -15.62 0.33
CA GLY A 302 7.89 -15.34 -0.51
C GLY A 302 6.66 -14.90 0.29
N TYR A 303 6.31 -15.61 1.35
CA TYR A 303 5.19 -15.21 2.23
C TYR A 303 5.44 -13.88 2.92
N LYS A 304 6.67 -13.70 3.42
CA LYS A 304 7.05 -12.43 4.05
C LYS A 304 6.88 -11.26 3.08
N ARG A 305 7.37 -11.39 1.84
CA ARG A 305 7.21 -10.38 0.79
C ARG A 305 5.74 -10.05 0.53
N LEU A 306 4.91 -11.06 0.33
CA LEU A 306 3.49 -10.89 0.06
C LEU A 306 2.74 -10.23 1.23
N PHE A 307 2.96 -10.69 2.46
CA PHE A 307 2.31 -10.10 3.62
C PHE A 307 2.76 -8.66 3.89
N PHE A 308 4.02 -8.30 3.60
CA PHE A 308 4.46 -6.92 3.63
C PHE A 308 3.71 -6.06 2.62
N MET A 309 3.53 -6.53 1.38
CA MET A 309 2.72 -5.83 0.37
C MET A 309 1.27 -5.66 0.82
N VAL A 310 0.67 -6.70 1.40
CA VAL A 310 -0.70 -6.64 1.93
C VAL A 310 -0.82 -5.60 3.04
N LEU A 311 0.11 -5.58 4.00
CA LEU A 311 0.15 -4.58 5.07
C LEU A 311 0.33 -3.16 4.52
N ASP A 312 1.25 -2.98 3.57
CA ASP A 312 1.51 -1.68 2.97
C ASP A 312 0.26 -1.15 2.23
N ILE A 313 -0.38 -1.95 1.37
CA ILE A 313 -1.59 -1.55 0.64
C ILE A 313 -2.74 -1.28 1.63
N ALA A 314 -2.92 -2.12 2.64
CA ALA A 314 -3.98 -1.97 3.63
C ALA A 314 -3.79 -0.68 4.45
N TYR A 315 -2.57 -0.40 4.93
CA TYR A 315 -2.29 0.82 5.68
C TYR A 315 -2.38 2.09 4.83
N ARG A 316 -1.90 2.07 3.58
CA ARG A 316 -2.09 3.19 2.63
C ARG A 316 -3.58 3.47 2.43
N SER A 317 -4.36 2.43 2.16
CA SER A 317 -5.82 2.56 2.00
C SER A 317 -6.47 3.16 3.24
N LEU A 318 -6.16 2.61 4.42
CA LEU A 318 -6.75 3.03 5.69
C LEU A 318 -6.42 4.49 6.02
N LEU A 319 -5.15 4.88 5.90
CA LEU A 319 -4.72 6.25 6.19
C LEU A 319 -5.28 7.25 5.18
N LEU A 320 -5.16 6.98 3.89
CA LEU A 320 -5.63 7.89 2.83
C LEU A 320 -7.15 8.03 2.80
N SER A 321 -7.90 7.03 3.28
CA SER A 321 -9.35 7.08 3.46
C SER A 321 -9.79 7.65 4.81
N ASN A 322 -8.88 8.19 5.62
CA ASN A 322 -9.15 8.68 6.98
C ASN A 322 -9.76 7.61 7.90
N GLY A 323 -9.25 6.39 7.82
CA GLY A 323 -9.69 5.25 8.63
C GLY A 323 -10.96 4.55 8.14
N SER A 324 -11.56 4.98 7.02
CA SER A 324 -12.88 4.49 6.59
C SER A 324 -12.84 3.12 5.89
N THR A 325 -11.73 2.77 5.22
CA THR A 325 -11.63 1.51 4.47
C THR A 325 -10.20 1.09 4.18
N THR A 326 -9.97 -0.22 4.11
CA THR A 326 -8.76 -0.83 3.55
C THR A 326 -8.89 -1.15 2.05
N ASP A 327 -10.02 -0.84 1.43
CA ASP A 327 -10.33 -1.08 0.01
C ASP A 327 -10.51 0.26 -0.74
N LEU A 328 -9.54 1.16 -0.60
CA LEU A 328 -9.51 2.42 -1.33
C LEU A 328 -9.13 2.18 -2.80
N ALA A 329 -9.86 2.81 -3.72
CA ALA A 329 -9.51 2.77 -5.13
C ALA A 329 -8.15 3.45 -5.39
N GLY A 330 -7.26 2.74 -6.09
CA GLY A 330 -5.90 3.24 -6.33
C GLY A 330 -5.15 2.44 -7.37
N ILE A 331 -3.88 2.78 -7.55
CA ILE A 331 -2.97 2.13 -8.49
C ILE A 331 -1.83 1.48 -7.69
N VAL A 332 -1.67 0.18 -7.87
CA VAL A 332 -0.57 -0.59 -7.29
C VAL A 332 0.29 -1.15 -8.40
N VAL A 333 1.56 -0.80 -8.38
CA VAL A 333 2.55 -1.23 -9.37
C VAL A 333 3.53 -2.17 -8.70
N ILE A 334 3.70 -3.38 -9.25
CA ILE A 334 4.58 -4.40 -8.69
C ILE A 334 5.54 -4.89 -9.76
N ASP A 335 6.84 -4.73 -9.52
CA ASP A 335 7.86 -5.32 -10.37
C ASP A 335 8.25 -6.71 -9.85
N GLU A 336 8.33 -7.67 -10.77
CA GLU A 336 8.70 -9.06 -10.51
C GLU A 336 7.91 -9.70 -9.35
N ILE A 337 6.59 -9.84 -9.53
CA ILE A 337 5.70 -10.41 -8.49
C ILE A 337 6.08 -11.84 -8.10
N ASP A 338 6.61 -12.61 -9.04
CA ASP A 338 7.04 -14.02 -8.90
C ASP A 338 8.31 -14.22 -8.07
N LEU A 339 9.05 -13.14 -7.78
CA LEU A 339 10.33 -13.25 -7.07
C LEU A 339 10.18 -13.92 -5.70
N HIS A 340 10.94 -15.01 -5.47
CA HIS A 340 10.92 -15.82 -4.25
C HIS A 340 9.62 -16.58 -3.96
N LEU A 341 8.66 -16.62 -4.88
CA LEU A 341 7.43 -17.37 -4.68
C LEU A 341 7.60 -18.85 -5.00
N HIS A 342 6.91 -19.68 -4.22
CA HIS A 342 6.73 -21.10 -4.56
C HIS A 342 5.71 -21.22 -5.70
N PRO A 343 5.82 -22.20 -6.62
CA PRO A 343 4.91 -22.39 -7.75
C PRO A 343 3.41 -22.32 -7.42
N GLU A 344 2.98 -22.87 -6.29
CA GLU A 344 1.58 -22.82 -5.85
C GLU A 344 1.12 -21.36 -5.52
N LEU A 345 2.03 -20.56 -4.95
CA LEU A 345 1.77 -19.15 -4.68
C LEU A 345 1.72 -18.33 -5.97
N GLU A 346 2.63 -18.60 -6.93
CA GLU A 346 2.63 -17.92 -8.22
C GLU A 346 1.30 -18.05 -8.94
N GLN A 347 0.68 -19.25 -8.94
CA GLN A 347 -0.62 -19.48 -9.56
C GLN A 347 -1.76 -18.73 -8.89
N SER A 348 -1.68 -18.47 -7.60
CA SER A 348 -2.79 -17.91 -6.82
C SER A 348 -2.63 -16.44 -6.46
N VAL A 349 -1.42 -15.87 -6.56
CA VAL A 349 -1.08 -14.56 -5.99
C VAL A 349 -1.94 -13.42 -6.57
N LEU A 350 -2.17 -13.42 -7.88
CA LEU A 350 -2.97 -12.38 -8.55
C LEU A 350 -4.43 -12.41 -8.09
N ALA A 351 -5.02 -13.60 -8.05
CA ALA A 351 -6.39 -13.80 -7.58
C ALA A 351 -6.54 -13.37 -6.10
N ARG A 352 -5.54 -13.65 -5.26
CA ARG A 352 -5.52 -13.25 -3.85
C ARG A 352 -5.48 -11.73 -3.69
N PHE A 353 -4.60 -11.02 -4.43
CA PHE A 353 -4.56 -9.55 -4.42
C PHE A 353 -5.87 -8.96 -4.91
N ARG A 354 -6.43 -9.44 -6.03
CA ARG A 354 -7.71 -8.98 -6.57
C ARG A 354 -8.88 -9.24 -5.61
N LYS A 355 -8.90 -10.41 -4.94
CA LYS A 355 -9.90 -10.73 -3.93
C LYS A 355 -9.78 -9.80 -2.71
N THR A 356 -8.56 -9.51 -2.26
CA THR A 356 -8.31 -8.72 -1.04
C THR A 356 -8.61 -7.25 -1.27
N PHE A 357 -8.19 -6.70 -2.42
CA PHE A 357 -8.30 -5.30 -2.80
C PHE A 357 -9.03 -5.14 -4.14
N PRO A 358 -10.35 -5.37 -4.21
CA PRO A 358 -11.09 -5.43 -5.48
C PRO A 358 -11.18 -4.10 -6.23
N ARG A 359 -11.01 -2.95 -5.55
CA ARG A 359 -11.06 -1.61 -6.14
C ARG A 359 -9.69 -1.09 -6.61
N VAL A 360 -8.63 -1.86 -6.38
CA VAL A 360 -7.28 -1.50 -6.78
C VAL A 360 -7.02 -1.93 -8.22
N GLN A 361 -6.46 -1.02 -9.02
CA GLN A 361 -5.86 -1.33 -10.31
C GLN A 361 -4.44 -1.84 -10.09
N PHE A 362 -4.18 -3.08 -10.46
CA PHE A 362 -2.85 -3.69 -10.38
C PHE A 362 -2.16 -3.65 -11.74
N ILE A 363 -0.91 -3.18 -11.76
CA ILE A 363 -0.01 -3.22 -12.93
C ILE A 363 1.24 -3.98 -12.48
N ILE A 364 1.47 -5.15 -13.06
CA ILE A 364 2.39 -6.12 -12.51
C ILE A 364 3.31 -6.65 -13.61
N SER A 365 4.61 -6.72 -13.35
CA SER A 365 5.54 -7.46 -14.20
C SER A 365 5.82 -8.86 -13.66
N THR A 366 6.08 -9.80 -14.55
CA THR A 366 6.45 -11.19 -14.22
C THR A 366 7.22 -11.84 -15.35
N HIS A 367 8.05 -12.82 -14.97
CA HIS A 367 8.68 -13.79 -15.89
C HIS A 367 8.01 -15.15 -15.85
N SER A 368 7.13 -15.40 -14.87
CA SER A 368 6.57 -16.71 -14.59
C SER A 368 5.33 -17.01 -15.43
N PRO A 369 5.35 -18.08 -16.23
CA PRO A 369 4.14 -18.60 -16.88
C PRO A 369 3.08 -19.06 -15.86
N LEU A 370 3.49 -19.43 -14.64
CA LEU A 370 2.57 -19.87 -13.59
C LEU A 370 1.73 -18.70 -13.07
N VAL A 371 2.31 -17.52 -12.94
CA VAL A 371 1.57 -16.30 -12.61
C VAL A 371 0.50 -16.03 -13.67
N LEU A 372 0.83 -16.20 -14.97
CA LEU A 372 -0.14 -16.03 -16.04
C LEU A 372 -1.30 -17.00 -15.96
N SER A 373 -1.05 -18.24 -15.54
CA SER A 373 -2.11 -19.25 -15.41
C SER A 373 -3.17 -18.88 -14.37
N GLY A 374 -2.82 -17.99 -13.43
CA GLY A 374 -3.72 -17.42 -12.43
C GLY A 374 -4.52 -16.20 -12.90
N VAL A 375 -4.30 -15.71 -14.11
CA VAL A 375 -5.05 -14.56 -14.66
C VAL A 375 -6.40 -15.02 -15.17
N GLU A 376 -7.48 -14.52 -14.55
CA GLU A 376 -8.84 -14.79 -15.02
C GLU A 376 -9.12 -14.05 -16.34
N ASN A 377 -9.74 -14.73 -17.29
CA ASN A 377 -10.17 -14.13 -18.55
C ASN A 377 -11.43 -13.27 -18.35
N LYS A 378 -11.19 -12.01 -17.94
CA LYS A 378 -12.24 -11.00 -17.69
C LYS A 378 -11.90 -9.70 -18.41
N PRO A 379 -12.91 -8.89 -18.80
CA PRO A 379 -12.69 -7.61 -19.50
C PRO A 379 -11.79 -6.63 -18.73
N GLU A 380 -11.80 -6.69 -17.41
CA GLU A 380 -10.95 -5.87 -16.54
C GLU A 380 -9.51 -6.38 -16.39
N ASN A 381 -9.10 -7.40 -17.14
CA ASN A 381 -7.74 -7.96 -17.10
C ASN A 381 -7.12 -7.95 -18.51
N ILE A 382 -5.86 -7.52 -18.61
CA ILE A 382 -5.07 -7.54 -19.85
C ILE A 382 -3.70 -8.15 -19.56
N VAL A 383 -3.21 -8.97 -20.48
CA VAL A 383 -1.84 -9.50 -20.47
C VAL A 383 -1.11 -8.98 -21.72
N TYR A 384 0.03 -8.34 -21.52
CA TYR A 384 0.95 -7.95 -22.57
C TYR A 384 2.15 -8.88 -22.61
N SER A 385 2.41 -9.51 -23.76
CA SER A 385 3.65 -10.22 -24.00
C SER A 385 4.69 -9.23 -24.58
N MET A 386 5.67 -8.87 -23.75
CA MET A 386 6.74 -7.95 -24.14
C MET A 386 7.89 -8.73 -24.78
N GLN A 387 8.28 -8.33 -26.00
CA GLN A 387 9.36 -8.92 -26.76
C GLN A 387 10.38 -7.85 -27.13
N VAL A 388 11.62 -8.22 -27.28
CA VAL A 388 12.64 -7.36 -27.89
C VAL A 388 12.41 -7.43 -29.38
N ASP A 389 12.16 -6.31 -30.06
CA ASP A 389 12.21 -6.28 -31.50
C ASP A 389 13.68 -6.51 -31.94
N ASP A 390 13.91 -7.52 -32.77
CA ASP A 390 15.23 -7.88 -33.29
C ASP A 390 15.86 -6.76 -34.21
N GLY A 391 15.32 -5.57 -34.13
CA GLY A 391 15.72 -4.38 -34.88
C GLY A 391 16.42 -3.28 -34.06
N MET A 392 16.80 -3.58 -32.78
CA MET A 392 17.63 -2.67 -31.96
C MET A 392 19.08 -3.11 -31.92
#